data_4d745cef3a256a25a081c69f125ee826
#
_entry.id   4d745cef3a256a25a081c69f125ee826
#
_cell.length_a   1.000
_cell.length_b   1.000
_cell.length_c   1.000
_cell.angle_alpha   90.00
_cell.angle_beta   90.00
_cell.angle_gamma   90.00
#
_symmetry.space_group_name_H-M   'P 1'
#
loop_
_entity.id
_entity.type
_entity.pdbx_description
1 polymer ?
#
loop_
_entity_poly.entity_id
_entity_poly.type
_entity_poly.pdbx_seq_one_letter_code
_entity_poly.pdbx_strand_id
1 'polypeptide(L)'
;TTEIYTLSLHDALPILQFNLQNAQGDSQTCATIANQFVNNGSDLIMANATAALQACANATSTIPVVGTSVTSFAAALDIELDDNSCTGINVTGTNDLAPLDQQAQIIADLFPDVKQVGILYCSAEVNSVYQAEHIASYLDDLNIKHKDFSFSDSNDLQSVTNNCVSECDVIYVPTDNVVSSNQSIIDAVARPAGVPIICGEESQCTGCGLASLSIDFYDIGYRAGEQAYDILVNGKDPATMPVEDPQSLTRIYNPQIASDLGITLSDDYQAIEQ
;
A
#
# COMPACT_ATOMS: atom_id res chain seq x y z
N THR A 1 -9.40 4.18 -10.46
CA THR A 1 -10.06 5.46 -10.15
C THR A 1 -10.78 5.28 -8.82
N THR A 2 -10.12 5.55 -7.71
CA THR A 2 -10.73 5.47 -6.39
C THR A 2 -11.64 6.68 -6.25
N GLU A 3 -12.94 6.49 -6.44
CA GLU A 3 -13.94 7.51 -6.12
C GLU A 3 -14.09 7.56 -4.59
N ILE A 4 -13.69 8.67 -4.01
CA ILE A 4 -14.01 8.97 -2.61
C ILE A 4 -15.50 9.26 -2.56
N TYR A 5 -16.28 8.32 -2.01
CA TYR A 5 -17.70 8.54 -1.77
C TYR A 5 -17.86 9.56 -0.65
N THR A 6 -18.39 10.71 -1.01
CA THR A 6 -18.75 11.77 -0.06
C THR A 6 -19.86 11.25 0.86
N LEU A 7 -19.57 11.21 2.17
CA LEU A 7 -20.62 11.14 3.18
C LEU A 7 -21.64 12.27 2.91
N SER A 8 -22.90 11.90 2.74
CA SER A 8 -23.99 12.88 2.61
C SER A 8 -24.25 13.52 3.97
N LEU A 9 -23.49 14.55 4.30
CA LEU A 9 -23.68 15.39 5.49
C LEU A 9 -24.62 16.56 5.14
N HIS A 10 -25.82 16.27 4.65
CA HIS A 10 -26.71 17.26 4.06
C HIS A 10 -27.42 18.18 5.06
N ASP A 11 -27.32 17.97 6.38
CA ASP A 11 -28.25 18.67 7.27
C ASP A 11 -27.68 19.56 8.38
N ALA A 12 -26.37 19.75 8.55
CA ALA A 12 -25.87 20.67 9.60
C ALA A 12 -24.39 21.11 9.51
N LEU A 13 -23.65 20.89 8.44
CA LEU A 13 -22.23 21.24 8.40
C LEU A 13 -21.97 22.47 7.52
N PRO A 14 -20.91 23.26 7.83
CA PRO A 14 -20.42 24.30 6.92
C PRO A 14 -20.18 23.66 5.56
N ILE A 15 -20.40 24.42 4.48
CA ILE A 15 -20.21 23.96 3.11
C ILE A 15 -18.72 23.59 2.96
N LEU A 16 -18.43 22.26 2.92
CA LEU A 16 -17.09 21.78 2.62
C LEU A 16 -16.83 21.94 1.13
N GLN A 17 -15.72 22.58 0.79
CA GLN A 17 -15.21 22.65 -0.57
C GLN A 17 -14.07 21.66 -0.72
N PHE A 18 -14.25 20.69 -1.61
CA PHE A 18 -13.20 19.72 -1.94
C PHE A 18 -12.42 20.20 -3.16
N ASN A 19 -11.10 20.26 -3.03
CA ASN A 19 -10.17 20.45 -4.14
C ASN A 19 -9.39 19.16 -4.34
N LEU A 20 -9.80 18.33 -5.32
CA LEU A 20 -9.15 17.06 -5.63
C LEU A 20 -8.10 17.26 -6.73
N GLN A 21 -6.89 16.85 -6.46
CA GLN A 21 -5.77 16.85 -7.40
C GLN A 21 -5.16 15.43 -7.48
N ASN A 22 -4.64 15.06 -8.64
CA ASN A 22 -4.01 13.76 -8.84
C ASN A 22 -2.59 13.97 -9.41
N ALA A 23 -1.60 13.49 -8.68
CA ALA A 23 -0.19 13.57 -9.06
C ALA A 23 0.25 12.41 -9.98
N GLN A 24 -0.59 11.42 -10.21
CA GLN A 24 -0.31 10.26 -11.06
C GLN A 24 0.99 9.51 -10.68
N GLY A 25 1.30 9.45 -9.36
CA GLY A 25 2.49 8.78 -8.84
C GLY A 25 3.79 9.59 -8.95
N ASP A 26 3.76 10.81 -9.50
CA ASP A 26 4.94 11.65 -9.64
C ASP A 26 5.20 12.51 -8.40
N SER A 27 6.34 12.28 -7.74
CA SER A 27 6.71 12.94 -6.47
C SER A 27 6.88 14.48 -6.61
N GLN A 28 7.35 14.97 -7.77
CA GLN A 28 7.50 16.41 -7.98
C GLN A 28 6.14 17.07 -8.18
N THR A 29 5.24 16.38 -8.84
CA THR A 29 3.84 16.80 -8.97
C THR A 29 3.14 16.81 -7.61
N CYS A 30 3.38 15.79 -6.75
CA CYS A 30 2.91 15.80 -5.36
C CYS A 30 3.36 17.06 -4.62
N ALA A 31 4.65 17.42 -4.68
CA ALA A 31 5.18 18.61 -4.03
C ALA A 31 4.56 19.90 -4.59
N THR A 32 4.33 19.96 -5.90
CA THR A 32 3.67 21.12 -6.54
C THR A 32 2.24 21.28 -6.04
N ILE A 33 1.46 20.19 -5.99
CA ILE A 33 0.07 20.17 -5.52
C ILE A 33 0.00 20.52 -4.02
N ALA A 34 0.87 19.94 -3.19
CA ALA A 34 0.93 20.25 -1.76
C ALA A 34 1.16 21.73 -1.50
N ASN A 35 2.14 22.34 -2.20
CA ASN A 35 2.38 23.78 -2.12
C ASN A 35 1.19 24.63 -2.61
N GLN A 36 0.44 24.18 -3.62
CA GLN A 36 -0.78 24.87 -4.06
C GLN A 36 -1.86 24.85 -2.97
N PHE A 37 -2.08 23.72 -2.30
CA PHE A 37 -3.03 23.62 -1.20
C PHE A 37 -2.66 24.54 -0.04
N VAL A 38 -1.38 24.59 0.33
CA VAL A 38 -0.87 25.51 1.36
C VAL A 38 -1.10 26.97 0.97
N ASN A 39 -0.71 27.36 -0.25
CA ASN A 39 -0.85 28.74 -0.74
C ASN A 39 -2.31 29.18 -0.89
N ASN A 40 -3.21 28.25 -1.17
CA ASN A 40 -4.65 28.51 -1.27
C ASN A 40 -5.34 28.57 0.11
N GLY A 41 -4.62 28.29 1.20
CA GLY A 41 -5.14 28.37 2.56
C GLY A 41 -6.14 27.26 2.86
N SER A 42 -5.84 26.01 2.45
CA SER A 42 -6.64 24.85 2.81
C SER A 42 -6.71 24.69 4.33
N ASP A 43 -7.87 24.37 4.87
CA ASP A 43 -8.07 24.15 6.31
C ASP A 43 -7.53 22.77 6.76
N LEU A 44 -7.47 21.80 5.85
CA LEU A 44 -6.93 20.46 6.03
C LEU A 44 -6.51 19.89 4.68
N ILE A 45 -5.47 19.07 4.66
CA ILE A 45 -5.03 18.36 3.47
C ILE A 45 -5.17 16.86 3.71
N MET A 46 -5.89 16.15 2.83
CA MET A 46 -5.88 14.68 2.79
C MET A 46 -4.85 14.19 1.78
N ALA A 47 -3.93 13.37 2.25
CA ALA A 47 -2.84 12.81 1.45
C ALA A 47 -3.06 11.30 1.26
N ASN A 48 -3.27 10.88 0.01
CA ASN A 48 -3.44 9.47 -0.34
C ASN A 48 -2.13 8.92 -0.90
N ALA A 49 -1.58 7.91 -0.29
CA ALA A 49 -0.29 7.26 -0.51
C ALA A 49 0.94 7.98 0.06
N THR A 50 2.02 7.22 0.24
CA THR A 50 3.28 7.63 0.89
C THR A 50 3.88 8.90 0.28
N ALA A 51 4.01 8.98 -1.04
CA ALA A 51 4.61 10.13 -1.72
C ALA A 51 3.79 11.42 -1.53
N ALA A 52 2.47 11.31 -1.50
CA ALA A 52 1.58 12.45 -1.23
C ALA A 52 1.70 12.91 0.23
N LEU A 53 1.75 11.97 1.19
CA LEU A 53 1.96 12.28 2.61
C LEU A 53 3.28 13.01 2.83
N GLN A 54 4.39 12.49 2.28
CA GLN A 54 5.70 13.12 2.36
C GLN A 54 5.69 14.56 1.82
N ALA A 55 5.08 14.74 0.64
CA ALA A 55 4.99 16.06 0.02
C ALA A 55 4.19 17.05 0.87
N CYS A 56 3.05 16.61 1.44
CA CYS A 56 2.21 17.47 2.28
C CYS A 56 2.89 17.80 3.62
N ALA A 57 3.48 16.82 4.29
CA ALA A 57 4.21 17.04 5.55
C ALA A 57 5.41 17.98 5.37
N ASN A 58 6.10 17.91 4.23
CA ASN A 58 7.19 18.82 3.90
C ASN A 58 6.71 20.24 3.54
N ALA A 59 5.49 20.39 3.01
CA ALA A 59 4.96 21.68 2.58
C ALA A 59 4.43 22.52 3.73
N THR A 60 3.99 21.91 4.84
CA THR A 60 3.38 22.62 5.96
C THR A 60 3.62 21.94 7.31
N SER A 61 3.86 22.74 8.33
CA SER A 61 3.88 22.29 9.73
C SER A 61 2.70 22.81 10.55
N THR A 62 1.74 23.48 9.91
CA THR A 62 0.62 24.14 10.60
C THR A 62 -0.76 23.71 10.10
N ILE A 63 -0.90 23.42 8.80
CA ILE A 63 -2.14 22.88 8.25
C ILE A 63 -2.19 21.40 8.62
N PRO A 64 -3.29 20.91 9.23
CA PRO A 64 -3.47 19.49 9.50
C PRO A 64 -3.36 18.65 8.23
N VAL A 65 -2.65 17.54 8.31
CA VAL A 65 -2.54 16.55 7.24
C VAL A 65 -3.09 15.21 7.74
N VAL A 66 -4.04 14.64 7.01
CA VAL A 66 -4.56 13.29 7.25
C VAL A 66 -4.09 12.40 6.11
N GLY A 67 -3.21 11.44 6.43
CA GLY A 67 -2.75 10.44 5.49
C GLY A 67 -3.73 9.24 5.41
N THR A 68 -3.84 8.65 4.24
CA THR A 68 -4.51 7.34 4.08
C THR A 68 -3.79 6.53 3.01
N SER A 69 -3.93 5.22 3.03
CA SER A 69 -3.20 4.33 2.12
C SER A 69 -1.68 4.56 2.21
N VAL A 70 -1.17 4.61 3.42
CA VAL A 70 0.25 4.81 3.74
C VAL A 70 0.76 3.59 4.48
N THR A 71 1.76 2.93 3.94
CA THR A 71 2.29 1.67 4.49
C THR A 71 2.86 1.85 5.91
N SER A 72 3.64 2.91 6.12
CA SER A 72 4.23 3.23 7.42
C SER A 72 4.46 4.73 7.54
N PHE A 73 3.77 5.39 8.48
CA PHE A 73 3.98 6.81 8.76
C PHE A 73 5.38 7.08 9.31
N ALA A 74 5.89 6.17 10.14
CA ALA A 74 7.25 6.27 10.67
C ALA A 74 8.29 6.30 9.55
N ALA A 75 8.23 5.35 8.63
CA ALA A 75 9.15 5.28 7.49
C ALA A 75 8.92 6.43 6.49
N ALA A 76 7.66 6.80 6.23
CA ALA A 76 7.33 7.87 5.29
C ALA A 76 7.84 9.24 5.75
N LEU A 77 7.81 9.51 7.05
CA LEU A 77 8.13 10.81 7.62
C LEU A 77 9.53 10.86 8.29
N ASP A 78 10.24 9.74 8.34
CA ASP A 78 11.52 9.58 9.05
C ASP A 78 11.42 10.01 10.52
N ILE A 79 10.39 9.50 11.22
CA ILE A 79 10.11 9.77 12.64
C ILE A 79 9.84 8.49 13.41
N GLU A 80 9.90 8.56 14.73
CA GLU A 80 9.35 7.54 15.62
C GLU A 80 7.93 7.95 16.05
N LEU A 81 7.02 6.99 16.07
CA LEU A 81 5.70 7.19 16.68
C LEU A 81 5.81 6.99 18.18
N ASP A 82 4.99 7.70 18.94
CA ASP A 82 4.94 7.53 20.40
C ASP A 82 4.24 6.21 20.81
N ASP A 83 4.20 5.91 22.12
CA ASP A 83 3.55 4.70 22.66
C ASP A 83 2.04 4.59 22.33
N ASN A 84 1.43 5.68 21.87
CA ASN A 84 0.03 5.73 21.45
C ASN A 84 -0.12 5.78 19.92
N SER A 85 0.93 5.49 19.17
CA SER A 85 0.98 5.57 17.71
C SER A 85 0.73 6.98 17.15
N CYS A 86 1.02 8.04 17.91
CA CYS A 86 0.89 9.42 17.46
C CYS A 86 2.19 9.91 16.82
N THR A 87 2.07 10.76 15.81
CA THR A 87 3.24 11.31 15.11
C THR A 87 3.91 12.45 15.87
N GLY A 88 3.19 13.12 16.79
CA GLY A 88 3.68 14.30 17.52
C GLY A 88 3.81 15.57 16.66
N ILE A 89 3.39 15.53 15.40
CA ILE A 89 3.38 16.66 14.47
C ILE A 89 1.97 16.87 13.88
N ASN A 90 1.80 17.85 12.99
CA ASN A 90 0.51 18.15 12.37
C ASN A 90 -0.04 17.06 11.41
N VAL A 91 0.32 15.82 11.61
CA VAL A 91 -0.01 14.66 10.74
C VAL A 91 -0.66 13.55 11.57
N THR A 92 -1.72 12.96 11.03
CA THR A 92 -2.32 11.69 11.50
C THR A 92 -2.86 10.92 10.30
N GLY A 93 -3.53 9.80 10.50
CA GLY A 93 -4.15 9.06 9.40
C GLY A 93 -4.31 7.57 9.65
N THR A 94 -4.34 6.82 8.54
CA THR A 94 -4.56 5.38 8.54
C THR A 94 -3.49 4.66 7.72
N ASN A 95 -2.94 3.57 8.28
CA ASN A 95 -2.03 2.67 7.57
C ASN A 95 -2.80 1.78 6.58
N ASP A 96 -2.07 1.26 5.56
CA ASP A 96 -2.58 0.27 4.61
C ASP A 96 -1.79 -1.04 4.65
N LEU A 97 -0.98 -1.23 5.66
CA LEU A 97 -0.10 -2.40 5.76
C LEU A 97 -0.86 -3.60 6.34
N ALA A 98 -1.06 -4.63 5.51
CA ALA A 98 -1.42 -5.96 6.02
C ALA A 98 -0.21 -6.58 6.74
N PRO A 99 -0.42 -7.39 7.82
CA PRO A 99 0.67 -7.99 8.57
C PRO A 99 1.62 -8.82 7.70
N LEU A 100 2.88 -8.41 7.60
CA LEU A 100 3.88 -9.03 6.73
C LEU A 100 4.28 -10.43 7.18
N ASP A 101 4.26 -10.71 8.48
CA ASP A 101 4.44 -12.05 9.04
C ASP A 101 3.38 -13.02 8.51
N GLN A 102 2.12 -12.58 8.42
CA GLN A 102 1.04 -13.40 7.86
C GLN A 102 1.15 -13.54 6.34
N GLN A 103 1.66 -12.52 5.63
CA GLN A 103 1.95 -12.64 4.19
C GLN A 103 3.09 -13.64 3.94
N ALA A 104 4.15 -13.62 4.74
CA ALA A 104 5.21 -14.63 4.69
C ALA A 104 4.66 -16.04 5.01
N GLN A 105 3.75 -16.16 5.97
CA GLN A 105 3.11 -17.43 6.30
C GLN A 105 2.25 -17.96 5.13
N ILE A 106 1.57 -17.11 4.36
CA ILE A 106 0.86 -17.53 3.14
C ILE A 106 1.81 -18.18 2.14
N ILE A 107 3.02 -17.65 1.97
CA ILE A 107 4.02 -18.25 1.09
C ILE A 107 4.40 -19.64 1.60
N ALA A 108 4.68 -19.78 2.90
CA ALA A 108 5.03 -21.07 3.52
C ALA A 108 3.90 -22.11 3.41
N ASP A 109 2.65 -21.69 3.64
CA ASP A 109 1.48 -22.56 3.62
C ASP A 109 1.15 -23.05 2.20
N LEU A 110 1.21 -22.17 1.21
CA LEU A 110 0.89 -22.50 -0.18
C LEU A 110 2.04 -23.25 -0.89
N PHE A 111 3.28 -22.96 -0.51
CA PHE A 111 4.48 -23.51 -1.16
C PHE A 111 5.46 -24.13 -0.16
N PRO A 112 5.09 -25.23 0.51
CA PRO A 112 5.92 -25.83 1.56
C PRO A 112 7.30 -26.32 1.08
N ASP A 113 7.45 -26.55 -0.22
CA ASP A 113 8.70 -27.00 -0.85
C ASP A 113 9.45 -25.86 -1.54
N VAL A 114 9.07 -24.60 -1.33
CA VAL A 114 9.72 -23.44 -1.95
C VAL A 114 11.19 -23.38 -1.59
N LYS A 115 12.04 -23.22 -2.61
CA LYS A 115 13.50 -23.16 -2.42
C LYS A 115 14.00 -21.73 -2.33
N GLN A 116 13.40 -20.83 -3.11
CA GLN A 116 13.77 -19.41 -3.14
C GLN A 116 12.57 -18.53 -3.52
N VAL A 117 12.34 -17.51 -2.72
CA VAL A 117 11.38 -16.43 -2.99
C VAL A 117 12.09 -15.24 -3.59
N GLY A 118 11.57 -14.70 -4.69
CA GLY A 118 12.01 -13.42 -5.23
C GLY A 118 11.19 -12.28 -4.65
N ILE A 119 11.82 -11.29 -4.02
CA ILE A 119 11.16 -10.07 -3.55
C ILE A 119 11.30 -9.02 -4.66
N LEU A 120 10.22 -8.74 -5.38
CA LEU A 120 10.21 -7.85 -6.54
C LEU A 120 9.58 -6.51 -6.18
N TYR A 121 10.36 -5.42 -6.19
CA TYR A 121 9.88 -4.12 -5.72
C TYR A 121 10.58 -2.92 -6.36
N CYS A 122 9.92 -1.75 -6.31
CA CYS A 122 10.47 -0.47 -6.73
C CYS A 122 11.35 0.14 -5.63
N SER A 123 12.65 0.27 -5.90
CA SER A 123 13.61 0.86 -4.95
C SER A 123 13.46 2.38 -4.78
N ALA A 124 12.70 3.05 -5.64
CA ALA A 124 12.40 4.47 -5.53
C ALA A 124 11.21 4.77 -4.59
N GLU A 125 10.49 3.73 -4.14
CA GLU A 125 9.35 3.87 -3.23
C GLU A 125 9.72 3.44 -1.80
N VAL A 126 9.63 4.36 -0.85
CA VAL A 126 9.94 4.10 0.57
C VAL A 126 9.05 3.00 1.16
N ASN A 127 7.75 2.98 0.81
CA ASN A 127 6.81 1.93 1.21
C ASN A 127 7.24 0.55 0.72
N SER A 128 7.72 0.44 -0.52
CA SER A 128 8.13 -0.83 -1.11
C SER A 128 9.43 -1.35 -0.49
N VAL A 129 10.41 -0.46 -0.27
CA VAL A 129 11.66 -0.79 0.43
C VAL A 129 11.39 -1.27 1.86
N TYR A 130 10.56 -0.52 2.61
CA TYR A 130 10.17 -0.89 3.97
C TYR A 130 9.58 -2.31 4.02
N GLN A 131 8.62 -2.61 3.14
CA GLN A 131 7.98 -3.93 3.11
C GLN A 131 8.96 -5.04 2.67
N ALA A 132 9.83 -4.76 1.68
CA ALA A 132 10.83 -5.72 1.21
C ALA A 132 11.82 -6.13 2.34
N GLU A 133 12.30 -5.17 3.12
CA GLU A 133 13.20 -5.44 4.24
C GLU A 133 12.51 -6.26 5.34
N HIS A 134 11.26 -5.95 5.65
CA HIS A 134 10.54 -6.64 6.73
C HIS A 134 10.07 -8.03 6.31
N ILE A 135 9.55 -8.23 5.08
CA ILE A 135 9.18 -9.56 4.60
C ILE A 135 10.40 -10.47 4.52
N ALA A 136 11.57 -9.94 4.14
CA ALA A 136 12.83 -10.68 4.14
C ALA A 136 13.14 -11.27 5.53
N SER A 137 12.98 -10.46 6.59
CA SER A 137 13.18 -10.92 7.98
C SER A 137 12.21 -12.04 8.37
N TYR A 138 10.93 -11.92 7.99
CA TYR A 138 9.95 -12.99 8.29
C TYR A 138 10.19 -14.27 7.48
N LEU A 139 10.67 -14.15 6.24
CA LEU A 139 11.09 -15.32 5.45
C LEU A 139 12.31 -15.99 6.07
N ASP A 140 13.26 -15.23 6.62
CA ASP A 140 14.39 -15.77 7.38
C ASP A 140 13.94 -16.54 8.62
N ASP A 141 12.98 -16.01 9.39
CA ASP A 141 12.41 -16.68 10.56
C ASP A 141 11.74 -18.01 10.21
N LEU A 142 11.15 -18.08 9.01
CA LEU A 142 10.56 -19.30 8.46
C LEU A 142 11.60 -20.23 7.78
N ASN A 143 12.88 -19.86 7.75
CA ASN A 143 13.97 -20.54 7.04
C ASN A 143 13.73 -20.67 5.53
N ILE A 144 13.04 -19.71 4.92
CA ILE A 144 12.79 -19.63 3.48
C ILE A 144 13.85 -18.73 2.85
N LYS A 145 14.61 -19.26 1.89
CA LYS A 145 15.58 -18.44 1.17
C LYS A 145 14.87 -17.41 0.30
N HIS A 146 15.40 -16.21 0.28
CA HIS A 146 14.89 -15.14 -0.55
C HIS A 146 16.00 -14.38 -1.26
N LYS A 147 15.64 -13.59 -2.25
CA LYS A 147 16.55 -12.71 -3.00
C LYS A 147 15.79 -11.48 -3.49
N ASP A 148 16.41 -10.31 -3.34
CA ASP A 148 15.85 -9.05 -3.81
C ASP A 148 16.01 -8.88 -5.32
N PHE A 149 14.95 -8.40 -5.96
CA PHE A 149 14.89 -8.02 -7.35
C PHE A 149 14.28 -6.61 -7.42
N SER A 150 15.13 -5.60 -7.28
CA SER A 150 14.65 -4.22 -7.30
C SER A 150 14.80 -3.58 -8.67
N PHE A 151 13.89 -2.69 -8.99
CA PHE A 151 13.91 -1.83 -10.16
C PHE A 151 13.68 -0.37 -9.70
N SER A 152 14.08 0.61 -10.51
CA SER A 152 13.93 2.02 -10.16
C SER A 152 12.68 2.68 -10.79
N ASP A 153 12.28 2.15 -11.93
CA ASP A 153 11.09 2.61 -12.68
C ASP A 153 10.56 1.50 -13.59
N SER A 154 9.43 1.74 -14.25
CA SER A 154 8.75 0.73 -15.08
C SER A 154 9.53 0.28 -16.31
N ASN A 155 10.60 0.99 -16.75
CA ASN A 155 11.37 0.60 -17.92
C ASN A 155 12.19 -0.67 -17.67
N ASP A 156 12.66 -0.86 -16.44
CA ASP A 156 13.45 -2.03 -16.05
C ASP A 156 12.59 -3.20 -15.57
N LEU A 157 11.30 -2.98 -15.29
CA LEU A 157 10.41 -3.94 -14.65
C LEU A 157 10.37 -5.29 -15.38
N GLN A 158 10.24 -5.29 -16.71
CA GLN A 158 10.20 -6.53 -17.48
C GLN A 158 11.50 -7.34 -17.37
N SER A 159 12.65 -6.66 -17.46
CA SER A 159 13.96 -7.32 -17.41
C SER A 159 14.25 -7.88 -16.01
N VAL A 160 13.89 -7.13 -14.96
CA VAL A 160 14.05 -7.57 -13.58
C VAL A 160 13.12 -8.73 -13.27
N THR A 161 11.85 -8.69 -13.75
CA THR A 161 10.91 -9.82 -13.61
C THR A 161 11.41 -11.08 -14.31
N ASN A 162 11.99 -10.96 -15.54
CA ASN A 162 12.59 -12.11 -16.23
C ASN A 162 13.74 -12.73 -15.42
N ASN A 163 14.57 -11.91 -14.80
CA ASN A 163 15.63 -12.41 -13.92
C ASN A 163 15.05 -13.11 -12.69
N CYS A 164 14.02 -12.53 -12.07
CA CYS A 164 13.37 -13.11 -10.92
C CYS A 164 12.78 -14.50 -11.21
N VAL A 165 11.98 -14.66 -12.26
CA VAL A 165 11.39 -15.96 -12.63
C VAL A 165 12.42 -17.01 -13.02
N SER A 166 13.61 -16.62 -13.44
CA SER A 166 14.69 -17.56 -13.77
C SER A 166 15.40 -18.14 -12.56
N GLU A 167 15.27 -17.52 -11.40
CA GLU A 167 16.00 -17.88 -10.18
C GLU A 167 15.08 -18.30 -9.01
N CYS A 168 13.79 -17.98 -9.06
CA CYS A 168 12.87 -18.12 -7.93
C CYS A 168 11.66 -18.98 -8.26
N ASP A 169 11.16 -19.70 -7.25
CA ASP A 169 9.99 -20.57 -7.37
C ASP A 169 8.67 -19.81 -7.10
N VAL A 170 8.75 -18.72 -6.34
CA VAL A 170 7.63 -17.84 -5.94
C VAL A 170 8.13 -16.41 -5.95
N ILE A 171 7.29 -15.47 -6.36
CA ILE A 171 7.55 -14.03 -6.26
C ILE A 171 6.68 -13.47 -5.14
N TYR A 172 7.24 -12.61 -4.30
CA TYR A 172 6.52 -11.70 -3.44
C TYR A 172 6.61 -10.28 -4.00
N VAL A 173 5.47 -9.60 -4.08
CA VAL A 173 5.37 -8.20 -4.49
C VAL A 173 4.71 -7.42 -3.36
N PRO A 174 5.38 -6.42 -2.76
CA PRO A 174 4.77 -5.57 -1.74
C PRO A 174 3.66 -4.68 -2.32
N THR A 175 2.99 -3.90 -1.47
CA THR A 175 2.12 -2.80 -1.90
C THR A 175 2.98 -1.72 -2.58
N ASP A 176 3.06 -1.79 -3.91
CA ASP A 176 3.99 -1.05 -4.78
C ASP A 176 3.21 -0.35 -5.89
N ASN A 177 3.30 0.98 -5.96
CA ASN A 177 2.50 1.77 -6.90
C ASN A 177 2.95 1.60 -8.36
N VAL A 178 4.25 1.39 -8.58
CA VAL A 178 4.76 1.14 -9.94
C VAL A 178 4.29 -0.22 -10.43
N VAL A 179 4.33 -1.25 -9.57
CA VAL A 179 3.79 -2.59 -9.90
C VAL A 179 2.29 -2.49 -10.14
N SER A 180 1.52 -1.86 -9.26
CA SER A 180 0.06 -1.75 -9.37
C SER A 180 -0.37 -1.04 -10.65
N SER A 181 0.46 -0.13 -11.17
CA SER A 181 0.23 0.55 -12.46
C SER A 181 0.71 -0.25 -13.68
N ASN A 182 1.51 -1.31 -13.50
CA ASN A 182 2.17 -2.05 -14.59
C ASN A 182 2.03 -3.58 -14.47
N GLN A 183 0.98 -4.07 -13.82
CA GLN A 183 0.74 -5.50 -13.51
C GLN A 183 0.84 -6.40 -14.75
N SER A 184 0.34 -5.93 -15.89
CA SER A 184 0.36 -6.69 -17.16
C SER A 184 1.78 -7.03 -17.65
N ILE A 185 2.79 -6.22 -17.30
CA ILE A 185 4.19 -6.48 -17.65
C ILE A 185 4.68 -7.69 -16.84
N ILE A 186 4.36 -7.74 -15.55
CA ILE A 186 4.79 -8.81 -14.65
C ILE A 186 4.03 -10.11 -15.01
N ASP A 187 2.73 -10.02 -15.22
CA ASP A 187 1.88 -11.16 -15.59
C ASP A 187 2.35 -11.82 -16.89
N ALA A 188 2.69 -11.01 -17.90
CA ALA A 188 3.18 -11.52 -19.18
C ALA A 188 4.51 -12.31 -19.08
N VAL A 189 5.24 -12.16 -17.98
CA VAL A 189 6.49 -12.88 -17.71
C VAL A 189 6.26 -14.03 -16.73
N ALA A 190 5.64 -13.78 -15.59
CA ALA A 190 5.53 -14.74 -14.50
C ALA A 190 4.54 -15.88 -14.81
N ARG A 191 3.37 -15.58 -15.37
CA ARG A 191 2.35 -16.60 -15.69
C ARG A 191 2.84 -17.64 -16.70
N PRO A 192 3.43 -17.29 -17.87
CA PRO A 192 3.99 -18.28 -18.79
C PRO A 192 5.18 -19.07 -18.21
N ALA A 193 5.91 -18.48 -17.28
CA ALA A 193 7.01 -19.15 -16.57
C ALA A 193 6.50 -20.16 -15.51
N GLY A 194 5.20 -20.12 -15.17
CA GLY A 194 4.60 -20.95 -14.13
C GLY A 194 5.02 -20.54 -12.71
N VAL A 195 5.48 -19.30 -12.52
CA VAL A 195 5.93 -18.78 -11.21
C VAL A 195 4.79 -17.99 -10.56
N PRO A 196 4.23 -18.46 -9.43
CA PRO A 196 3.15 -17.78 -8.72
C PRO A 196 3.66 -16.51 -8.03
N ILE A 197 2.73 -15.55 -7.90
CA ILE A 197 3.00 -14.27 -7.22
C ILE A 197 2.09 -14.13 -6.01
N ILE A 198 2.67 -13.88 -4.83
CA ILE A 198 1.95 -13.45 -3.63
C ILE A 198 2.08 -11.93 -3.52
N CYS A 199 0.94 -11.27 -3.39
CA CYS A 199 0.86 -9.81 -3.46
C CYS A 199 0.59 -9.16 -2.11
N GLY A 200 1.04 -7.92 -1.94
CA GLY A 200 0.76 -7.08 -0.79
C GLY A 200 -0.68 -6.54 -0.75
N GLU A 201 -1.36 -6.49 -1.90
CA GLU A 201 -2.70 -5.90 -2.02
C GLU A 201 -3.59 -6.57 -3.09
N GLU A 202 -4.90 -6.26 -3.03
CA GLU A 202 -5.93 -6.84 -3.89
C GLU A 202 -5.78 -6.43 -5.37
N SER A 203 -5.46 -5.16 -5.65
CA SER A 203 -5.38 -4.72 -7.05
C SER A 203 -4.30 -5.46 -7.83
N GLN A 204 -3.16 -5.75 -7.19
CA GLN A 204 -2.09 -6.56 -7.77
C GLN A 204 -2.53 -8.02 -7.95
N CYS A 205 -3.29 -8.56 -6.99
CA CYS A 205 -3.87 -9.90 -7.09
C CYS A 205 -4.81 -9.99 -8.31
N THR A 206 -5.57 -8.93 -8.60
CA THR A 206 -6.44 -8.87 -9.77
C THR A 206 -5.66 -8.94 -11.08
N GLY A 207 -4.50 -8.29 -11.19
CA GLY A 207 -3.77 -8.14 -12.44
C GLY A 207 -2.68 -9.18 -12.70
N CYS A 208 -1.97 -9.62 -11.66
CA CYS A 208 -0.82 -10.53 -11.82
C CYS A 208 -0.63 -11.55 -10.69
N GLY A 209 -1.27 -11.37 -9.54
CA GLY A 209 -1.03 -12.17 -8.36
C GLY A 209 -1.94 -13.38 -8.22
N LEU A 210 -1.40 -14.44 -7.64
CA LEU A 210 -2.16 -15.63 -7.27
C LEU A 210 -3.03 -15.39 -6.05
N ALA A 211 -2.45 -14.83 -4.98
CA ALA A 211 -3.12 -14.62 -3.71
C ALA A 211 -2.54 -13.42 -2.95
N SER A 212 -3.34 -12.90 -2.03
CA SER A 212 -2.97 -11.78 -1.14
C SER A 212 -3.66 -11.92 0.20
N LEU A 213 -3.07 -11.31 1.24
CA LEU A 213 -3.78 -10.91 2.45
C LEU A 213 -4.18 -9.46 2.27
N SER A 214 -5.43 -9.24 1.93
CA SER A 214 -5.96 -7.90 1.61
C SER A 214 -6.54 -7.20 2.83
N ILE A 215 -6.46 -5.89 2.81
CA ILE A 215 -7.16 -4.98 3.72
C ILE A 215 -8.38 -4.39 3.01
N ASP A 216 -9.30 -3.80 3.77
CA ASP A 216 -10.41 -3.04 3.20
C ASP A 216 -10.01 -1.55 3.05
N PHE A 217 -9.72 -1.13 1.81
CA PHE A 217 -9.36 0.26 1.49
C PHE A 217 -10.51 1.25 1.71
N TYR A 218 -11.75 0.80 1.65
CA TYR A 218 -12.91 1.64 1.99
C TYR A 218 -12.89 1.98 3.47
N ASP A 219 -12.66 0.98 4.33
CA ASP A 219 -12.65 1.18 5.79
C ASP A 219 -11.56 2.16 6.22
N ILE A 220 -10.34 2.02 5.71
CA ILE A 220 -9.25 2.95 6.06
C ILE A 220 -9.51 4.36 5.54
N GLY A 221 -10.07 4.50 4.34
CA GLY A 221 -10.49 5.79 3.79
C GLY A 221 -11.61 6.43 4.60
N TYR A 222 -12.59 5.65 5.05
CA TYR A 222 -13.68 6.10 5.92
C TYR A 222 -13.14 6.59 7.27
N ARG A 223 -12.24 5.83 7.90
CA ARG A 223 -11.59 6.21 9.15
C ARG A 223 -10.77 7.49 9.02
N ALA A 224 -10.01 7.66 7.93
CA ALA A 224 -9.31 8.90 7.64
C ALA A 224 -10.27 10.09 7.51
N GLY A 225 -11.45 9.87 6.91
CA GLY A 225 -12.54 10.86 6.86
C GLY A 225 -13.09 11.23 8.23
N GLU A 226 -13.26 10.26 9.15
CA GLU A 226 -13.65 10.53 10.53
C GLU A 226 -12.58 11.33 11.29
N GLN A 227 -11.30 11.02 11.09
CA GLN A 227 -10.20 11.80 11.66
C GLN A 227 -10.19 13.25 11.14
N ALA A 228 -10.43 13.44 9.82
CA ALA A 228 -10.56 14.78 9.24
C ALA A 228 -11.73 15.56 9.84
N TYR A 229 -12.87 14.91 10.07
CA TYR A 229 -14.02 15.50 10.75
C TYR A 229 -13.67 15.90 12.20
N ASP A 230 -13.01 15.03 12.93
CA ASP A 230 -12.59 15.28 14.30
C ASP A 230 -11.67 16.51 14.40
N ILE A 231 -10.77 16.71 13.45
CA ILE A 231 -9.90 17.87 13.38
C ILE A 231 -10.71 19.13 13.05
N LEU A 232 -11.49 19.10 11.96
CA LEU A 232 -12.16 20.30 11.44
C LEU A 232 -13.34 20.77 12.29
N VAL A 233 -14.07 19.82 12.90
CA VAL A 233 -15.33 20.12 13.61
C VAL A 233 -15.14 20.05 15.13
N ASN A 234 -14.44 19.03 15.61
CA ASN A 234 -14.26 18.82 17.05
C ASN A 234 -12.99 19.49 17.59
N GLY A 235 -12.13 20.05 16.71
CA GLY A 235 -10.91 20.75 17.08
C GLY A 235 -9.83 19.86 17.68
N LYS A 236 -9.81 18.56 17.32
CA LYS A 236 -8.76 17.66 17.75
C LYS A 236 -7.42 18.04 17.13
N ASP A 237 -6.36 17.86 17.89
CA ASP A 237 -5.00 18.10 17.44
C ASP A 237 -4.44 16.84 16.76
N PRO A 238 -4.12 16.86 15.46
CA PRO A 238 -3.56 15.70 14.76
C PRO A 238 -2.28 15.15 15.41
N ALA A 239 -1.50 15.99 16.09
CA ALA A 239 -0.29 15.56 16.79
C ALA A 239 -0.55 14.54 17.90
N THR A 240 -1.77 14.49 18.43
CA THR A 240 -2.18 13.60 19.53
C THR A 240 -3.20 12.56 19.09
N MET A 241 -3.51 12.50 17.81
CA MET A 241 -4.39 11.48 17.23
C MET A 241 -3.55 10.30 16.74
N PRO A 242 -3.92 9.06 17.11
CA PRO A 242 -3.17 7.89 16.66
C PRO A 242 -3.27 7.70 15.14
N VAL A 243 -2.19 7.24 14.56
CA VAL A 243 -2.23 6.56 13.26
C VAL A 243 -2.90 5.21 13.47
N GLU A 244 -3.92 4.89 12.69
CA GLU A 244 -4.74 3.69 12.88
C GLU A 244 -4.39 2.61 11.85
N ASP A 245 -4.30 1.36 12.31
CA ASP A 245 -4.09 0.20 11.44
C ASP A 245 -5.41 -0.33 10.87
N PRO A 246 -5.38 -1.02 9.70
CA PRO A 246 -6.55 -1.65 9.14
C PRO A 246 -7.13 -2.69 10.10
N GLN A 247 -8.47 -2.72 10.22
CA GLN A 247 -9.17 -3.61 11.15
C GLN A 247 -9.61 -4.92 10.49
N SER A 248 -9.81 -4.91 9.18
CA SER A 248 -10.33 -6.04 8.41
C SER A 248 -9.25 -6.62 7.51
N LEU A 249 -9.02 -7.93 7.64
CA LEU A 249 -8.08 -8.68 6.81
C LEU A 249 -8.80 -9.83 6.13
N THR A 250 -8.60 -10.00 4.84
CA THR A 250 -9.21 -11.06 4.05
C THR A 250 -8.16 -11.75 3.19
N ARG A 251 -8.09 -13.08 3.25
CA ARG A 251 -7.32 -13.87 2.30
C ARG A 251 -8.09 -13.95 0.99
N ILE A 252 -7.49 -13.46 -0.07
CA ILE A 252 -8.10 -13.45 -1.41
C ILE A 252 -7.20 -14.16 -2.41
N TYR A 253 -7.81 -14.62 -3.52
CA TYR A 253 -7.04 -15.22 -4.62
C TYR A 253 -7.69 -14.93 -5.97
N ASN A 254 -6.87 -14.97 -7.03
CA ASN A 254 -7.31 -14.86 -8.41
C ASN A 254 -7.61 -16.25 -8.98
N PRO A 255 -8.90 -16.60 -9.21
CA PRO A 255 -9.28 -17.94 -9.65
C PRO A 255 -8.76 -18.28 -11.05
N GLN A 256 -8.58 -17.28 -11.94
CA GLN A 256 -8.04 -17.53 -13.27
C GLN A 256 -6.56 -17.86 -13.21
N ILE A 257 -5.77 -17.10 -12.44
CA ILE A 257 -4.33 -17.37 -12.26
C ILE A 257 -4.12 -18.71 -11.55
N ALA A 258 -4.92 -19.00 -10.53
CA ALA A 258 -4.87 -20.29 -9.84
C ALA A 258 -5.12 -21.47 -10.80
N SER A 259 -6.12 -21.34 -11.68
CA SER A 259 -6.42 -22.34 -12.71
C SER A 259 -5.28 -22.52 -13.71
N ASP A 260 -4.71 -21.40 -14.21
CA ASP A 260 -3.63 -21.41 -15.20
C ASP A 260 -2.35 -22.04 -14.63
N LEU A 261 -2.09 -21.86 -13.35
CA LEU A 261 -0.95 -22.45 -12.62
C LEU A 261 -1.23 -23.85 -12.07
N GLY A 262 -2.49 -24.32 -12.14
CA GLY A 262 -2.88 -25.64 -11.60
C GLY A 262 -2.84 -25.68 -10.06
N ILE A 263 -3.01 -24.54 -9.39
CA ILE A 263 -2.97 -24.42 -7.93
C ILE A 263 -4.40 -24.36 -7.39
N THR A 264 -4.66 -25.13 -6.33
CA THR A 264 -5.95 -25.12 -5.63
C THR A 264 -5.77 -24.46 -4.28
N LEU A 265 -6.57 -23.43 -3.99
CA LEU A 265 -6.59 -22.72 -2.72
C LEU A 265 -7.63 -23.39 -1.78
N SER A 266 -7.42 -23.26 -0.49
CA SER A 266 -8.35 -23.73 0.54
C SER A 266 -9.57 -22.81 0.68
N ASP A 267 -10.62 -23.29 1.37
CA ASP A 267 -11.90 -22.56 1.52
C ASP A 267 -11.80 -21.27 2.35
N ASP A 268 -10.66 -21.03 3.00
CA ASP A 268 -10.37 -19.79 3.73
C ASP A 268 -9.91 -18.64 2.83
N TYR A 269 -9.70 -18.89 1.54
CA TYR A 269 -9.45 -17.86 0.54
C TYR A 269 -10.73 -17.52 -0.23
N GLN A 270 -11.01 -16.23 -0.34
CA GLN A 270 -12.12 -15.71 -1.15
C GLN A 270 -11.66 -15.41 -2.58
N ALA A 271 -12.42 -15.89 -3.55
CA ALA A 271 -12.15 -15.53 -4.94
C ALA A 271 -12.45 -14.05 -5.17
N ILE A 272 -11.51 -13.33 -5.81
CA ILE A 272 -11.78 -11.97 -6.26
C ILE A 272 -12.84 -11.97 -7.36
N GLU A 273 -13.67 -10.92 -7.41
CA GLU A 273 -14.59 -10.69 -8.53
C GLU A 273 -13.79 -10.23 -9.77
N GLN A 274 -14.13 -10.79 -10.94
CA GLN A 274 -13.48 -10.46 -12.22
C GLN A 274 -14.25 -9.39 -12.97
#